data_c54a8f22475e6bd222476396c536fdf1
#
_entry.id   c54a8f22475e6bd222476396c536fdf1
#
_cell.length_a   1.000
_cell.length_b   1.000
_cell.length_c   1.000
_cell.angle_alpha   90.00
_cell.angle_beta   90.00
_cell.angle_gamma   90.00
#
_symmetry.space_group_name_H-M   'P 1'
#
loop_
_entity.id
_entity.type
_entity.pdbx_description
1 polymer ?
#
loop_
_entity_poly.entity_id
_entity_poly.type
_entity_poly.pdbx_seq_one_letter_code
_entity_poly.pdbx_strand_id
1 'polypeptide(L)'
;MSAQPKVNNVFELLKTAKTDPAVGIRIVKVTGDDSVGLYVAELEPHRSVTAHYHLTGHEIYQIVQGEGKIHTGFPTSDDVVAWNTSVDVRSGDCFTVHEGEVHHLENTGSLPLIAIIVCPAAHIGQDRFIIRGASPH
;
A
#
# COMPACT_ATOMS: atom_id res chain seq x y z
N MET A 1 6.57 29.61 -16.17
CA MET A 1 7.81 28.93 -16.59
C MET A 1 8.12 27.81 -15.60
N SER A 2 8.30 26.61 -16.08
CA SER A 2 8.59 25.47 -15.22
C SER A 2 10.09 25.33 -15.01
N ALA A 3 10.47 24.96 -13.80
CA ALA A 3 11.84 24.53 -13.53
C ALA A 3 12.07 23.15 -14.16
N GLN A 4 13.32 22.74 -14.18
CA GLN A 4 13.65 21.37 -14.59
C GLN A 4 13.03 20.39 -13.62
N PRO A 5 12.62 19.20 -14.09
CA PRO A 5 12.11 18.18 -13.20
C PRO A 5 13.13 17.82 -12.12
N LYS A 6 12.68 17.71 -10.89
CA LYS A 6 13.48 17.13 -9.83
C LYS A 6 13.36 15.61 -9.91
N VAL A 7 14.48 14.95 -10.13
CA VAL A 7 14.53 13.49 -10.28
C VAL A 7 14.85 12.85 -8.94
N ASN A 8 14.00 11.94 -8.50
CA ASN A 8 14.20 11.15 -7.29
C ASN A 8 14.25 9.67 -7.66
N ASN A 9 15.02 8.90 -6.91
CA ASN A 9 15.16 7.46 -7.14
C ASN A 9 14.47 6.68 -6.03
N VAL A 10 13.61 5.75 -6.40
CA VAL A 10 12.82 4.99 -5.42
C VAL A 10 13.70 4.22 -4.45
N PHE A 11 14.77 3.59 -4.92
CA PHE A 11 15.64 2.78 -4.05
C PHE A 11 16.47 3.64 -3.12
N GLU A 12 16.93 4.81 -3.58
CA GLU A 12 17.65 5.75 -2.72
C GLU A 12 16.74 6.30 -1.62
N LEU A 13 15.52 6.68 -1.96
CA LEU A 13 14.56 7.20 -0.98
C LEU A 13 14.08 6.11 -0.01
N LEU A 14 13.99 4.88 -0.46
CA LEU A 14 13.59 3.78 0.41
C LEU A 14 14.53 3.62 1.61
N LYS A 15 15.80 3.95 1.45
CA LYS A 15 16.79 3.93 2.55
C LYS A 15 16.40 4.87 3.69
N THR A 16 15.64 5.93 3.39
CA THR A 16 15.19 6.93 4.37
C THR A 16 13.77 6.69 4.86
N ALA A 17 13.09 5.69 4.31
CA ALA A 17 11.69 5.43 4.63
C ALA A 17 11.52 5.04 6.09
N LYS A 18 10.45 5.55 6.70
CA LYS A 18 10.08 5.25 8.09
C LYS A 18 8.88 4.35 8.11
N THR A 19 8.77 3.54 9.16
CA THR A 19 7.59 2.72 9.38
C THR A 19 6.41 3.61 9.74
N ASP A 20 5.30 3.43 9.03
CA ASP A 20 4.01 3.99 9.41
C ASP A 20 3.43 3.09 10.51
N PRO A 21 3.37 3.55 11.76
CA PRO A 21 2.98 2.68 12.87
C PRO A 21 1.51 2.26 12.82
N ALA A 22 0.68 3.01 12.09
CA ALA A 22 -0.75 2.69 11.98
C ALA A 22 -1.00 1.42 11.17
N VAL A 23 -0.19 1.15 10.16
CA VAL A 23 -0.40 0.01 9.24
C VAL A 23 0.81 -0.92 9.15
N GLY A 24 1.97 -0.53 9.69
CA GLY A 24 3.12 -1.42 9.82
C GLY A 24 3.99 -1.55 8.58
N ILE A 25 3.91 -0.61 7.64
CA ILE A 25 4.72 -0.60 6.42
C ILE A 25 5.70 0.57 6.43
N ARG A 26 6.92 0.36 5.94
CA ARG A 26 7.84 1.45 5.68
C ARG A 26 7.44 2.11 4.38
N ILE A 27 7.29 3.44 4.38
CA ILE A 27 6.80 4.16 3.20
C ILE A 27 7.41 5.56 3.14
N VAL A 28 7.68 6.03 1.92
CA VAL A 28 8.14 7.38 1.68
C VAL A 28 7.62 7.87 0.33
N LYS A 29 7.25 9.16 0.27
CA LYS A 29 6.85 9.81 -0.97
C LYS A 29 8.08 10.03 -1.84
N VAL A 30 7.98 9.68 -3.11
CA VAL A 30 9.07 9.83 -4.08
C VAL A 30 8.89 11.08 -4.91
N THR A 31 7.69 11.29 -5.46
CA THR A 31 7.39 12.43 -6.33
C THR A 31 5.88 12.61 -6.42
N GLY A 32 5.47 13.68 -7.08
CA GLY A 32 4.05 14.01 -7.26
C GLY A 32 3.61 15.15 -6.34
N ASP A 33 2.32 15.25 -6.13
CA ASP A 33 1.69 16.26 -5.28
C ASP A 33 0.62 15.62 -4.37
N ASP A 34 -0.19 16.46 -3.73
CA ASP A 34 -1.22 15.95 -2.82
C ASP A 34 -2.35 15.20 -3.54
N SER A 35 -2.59 15.53 -4.81
CA SER A 35 -3.63 14.86 -5.61
C SER A 35 -3.18 13.51 -6.13
N VAL A 36 -1.93 13.43 -6.61
CA VAL A 36 -1.34 12.22 -7.17
C VAL A 36 0.11 12.14 -6.71
N GLY A 37 0.39 11.22 -5.81
CA GLY A 37 1.73 10.97 -5.33
C GLY A 37 2.20 9.56 -5.67
N LEU A 38 3.48 9.44 -5.94
CA LEU A 38 4.14 8.15 -6.11
C LEU A 38 4.97 7.89 -4.86
N TYR A 39 4.70 6.77 -4.23
CA TYR A 39 5.35 6.32 -3.00
C TYR A 39 6.09 5.02 -3.25
N VAL A 40 7.14 4.77 -2.48
CA VAL A 40 7.76 3.45 -2.41
C VAL A 40 7.61 2.92 -0.98
N ALA A 41 7.27 1.64 -0.89
CA ALA A 41 7.01 0.99 0.38
C ALA A 41 7.73 -0.35 0.46
N GLU A 42 8.09 -0.73 1.68
CA GLU A 42 8.77 -2.00 1.96
C GLU A 42 8.12 -2.68 3.15
N LEU A 43 7.81 -3.95 2.97
CA LEU A 43 7.25 -4.82 3.99
C LEU A 43 8.20 -5.98 4.25
N GLU A 44 8.61 -6.13 5.51
CA GLU A 44 9.52 -7.20 5.91
C GLU A 44 8.91 -8.58 5.70
N PRO A 45 9.73 -9.64 5.53
CA PRO A 45 9.21 -11.00 5.41
C PRO A 45 8.26 -11.38 6.54
N HIS A 46 7.20 -12.07 6.18
CA HIS A 46 6.16 -12.58 7.10
C HIS A 46 5.38 -11.51 7.85
N ARG A 47 5.47 -10.24 7.39
CA ARG A 47 4.66 -9.14 7.91
C ARG A 47 3.49 -8.87 7.00
N SER A 48 2.50 -8.19 7.56
CA SER A 48 1.29 -7.77 6.85
C SER A 48 1.00 -6.31 7.14
N VAL A 49 0.43 -5.64 6.16
CA VAL A 49 -0.12 -4.29 6.35
C VAL A 49 -1.48 -4.44 7.04
N THR A 50 -1.71 -3.71 8.12
CA THR A 50 -3.01 -3.74 8.81
C THR A 50 -4.14 -3.40 7.84
N ALA A 51 -5.21 -4.20 7.87
CA ALA A 51 -6.36 -4.02 6.99
C ALA A 51 -6.96 -2.62 7.15
N HIS A 52 -7.18 -1.95 6.03
CA HIS A 52 -7.74 -0.60 6.02
C HIS A 52 -8.36 -0.28 4.66
N TYR A 53 -9.08 0.83 4.57
CA TYR A 53 -9.67 1.31 3.33
C TYR A 53 -9.62 2.83 3.26
N HIS A 54 -9.86 3.34 2.06
CA HIS A 54 -9.92 4.78 1.76
C HIS A 54 -11.26 5.07 1.07
N LEU A 55 -11.87 6.20 1.37
CA LEU A 55 -13.18 6.55 0.79
C LEU A 55 -13.08 7.21 -0.57
N THR A 56 -12.00 7.96 -0.83
CA THR A 56 -11.88 8.77 -2.04
C THR A 56 -10.60 8.43 -2.79
N GLY A 57 -10.74 8.11 -4.08
CA GLY A 57 -9.61 7.80 -4.95
C GLY A 57 -9.17 6.35 -4.87
N HIS A 58 -8.58 5.89 -5.95
CA HIS A 58 -8.02 4.55 -6.03
C HIS A 58 -6.56 4.56 -5.60
N GLU A 59 -6.05 3.37 -5.24
CA GLU A 59 -4.60 3.14 -5.08
C GLU A 59 -4.14 2.17 -6.15
N ILE A 60 -3.03 2.49 -6.79
CA ILE A 60 -2.40 1.60 -7.77
C ILE A 60 -1.11 1.09 -7.17
N TYR A 61 -0.93 -0.22 -7.19
CA TYR A 61 0.27 -0.90 -6.70
C TYR A 61 1.03 -1.53 -7.85
N GLN A 62 2.34 -1.43 -7.79
CA GLN A 62 3.25 -2.23 -8.63
C GLN A 62 4.26 -2.91 -7.71
N ILE A 63 4.30 -4.23 -7.74
CA ILE A 63 5.31 -4.99 -6.99
C ILE A 63 6.61 -4.93 -7.77
N VAL A 64 7.69 -4.47 -7.16
CA VAL A 64 8.99 -4.37 -7.81
C VAL A 64 9.99 -5.40 -7.29
N GLN A 65 9.75 -5.95 -6.11
CA GLN A 65 10.58 -7.01 -5.54
C GLN A 65 9.77 -7.87 -4.58
N GLY A 66 10.05 -9.16 -4.59
CA GLY A 66 9.46 -10.10 -3.65
C GLY A 66 8.15 -10.70 -4.14
N GLU A 67 7.48 -11.39 -3.22
CA GLU A 67 6.20 -12.03 -3.49
C GLU A 67 5.30 -11.95 -2.26
N GLY A 68 4.00 -11.96 -2.49
CA GLY A 68 3.04 -11.82 -1.42
C GLY A 68 1.65 -12.22 -1.81
N LYS A 69 0.70 -11.88 -0.95
CA LYS A 69 -0.73 -12.01 -1.20
C LYS A 69 -1.40 -10.67 -0.97
N ILE A 70 -2.28 -10.31 -1.89
CA ILE A 70 -3.19 -9.19 -1.66
C ILE A 70 -4.58 -9.73 -1.33
N HIS A 71 -5.10 -9.28 -0.20
CA HIS A 71 -6.44 -9.61 0.25
C HIS A 71 -7.28 -8.35 0.14
N THR A 72 -8.42 -8.44 -0.51
CA THR A 72 -9.35 -7.32 -0.64
C THR A 72 -10.74 -7.74 -0.21
N GLY A 73 -11.55 -6.77 0.16
CA GLY A 73 -12.91 -7.02 0.57
C GLY A 73 -13.64 -5.71 0.84
N PHE A 74 -14.85 -5.83 1.39
CA PHE A 74 -15.65 -4.66 1.71
C PHE A 74 -16.13 -4.72 3.15
N PRO A 75 -16.17 -3.59 3.87
CA PRO A 75 -16.70 -3.56 5.22
C PRO A 75 -18.22 -3.79 5.18
N THR A 76 -18.70 -4.71 6.01
CA THR A 76 -20.14 -5.04 6.08
C THR A 76 -20.79 -4.46 7.32
N SER A 77 -20.04 -4.35 8.41
CA SER A 77 -20.45 -3.76 9.67
C SER A 77 -19.18 -3.39 10.43
N ASP A 78 -19.32 -2.87 11.65
CA ASP A 78 -18.17 -2.47 12.45
C ASP A 78 -17.15 -3.60 12.57
N ASP A 79 -15.94 -3.34 12.06
CA ASP A 79 -14.79 -4.24 12.14
C ASP A 79 -15.00 -5.63 11.49
N VAL A 80 -16.01 -5.76 10.62
CA VAL A 80 -16.26 -7.00 9.87
C VAL A 80 -16.07 -6.75 8.38
N VAL A 81 -15.29 -7.61 7.75
CA VAL A 81 -14.97 -7.52 6.32
C VAL A 81 -15.46 -8.76 5.60
N ALA A 82 -16.17 -8.55 4.50
CA ALA A 82 -16.48 -9.62 3.55
C ALA A 82 -15.29 -9.75 2.59
N TRP A 83 -14.43 -10.73 2.85
CA TRP A 83 -13.20 -10.92 2.07
C TRP A 83 -13.46 -11.61 0.74
N ASN A 84 -12.83 -11.11 -0.31
CA ASN A 84 -12.72 -11.79 -1.59
C ASN A 84 -11.65 -12.90 -1.51
N THR A 85 -11.58 -13.74 -2.53
CA THR A 85 -10.47 -14.69 -2.68
C THR A 85 -9.16 -13.90 -2.80
N SER A 86 -8.16 -14.29 -2.03
CA SER A 86 -6.84 -13.65 -2.08
C SER A 86 -6.14 -13.95 -3.41
N VAL A 87 -5.24 -13.05 -3.81
CA VAL A 87 -4.49 -13.16 -5.06
C VAL A 87 -3.01 -13.13 -4.74
N ASP A 88 -2.26 -14.09 -5.28
CA ASP A 88 -0.81 -14.08 -5.20
C ASP A 88 -0.25 -12.99 -6.11
N VAL A 89 0.77 -12.29 -5.63
CA VAL A 89 1.46 -11.24 -6.38
C VAL A 89 2.96 -11.45 -6.31
N ARG A 90 3.66 -11.02 -7.36
CA ARG A 90 5.11 -11.11 -7.46
C ARG A 90 5.66 -9.92 -8.23
N SER A 91 6.97 -9.83 -8.31
CA SER A 91 7.67 -8.76 -9.03
C SER A 91 7.10 -8.56 -10.44
N GLY A 92 6.74 -7.32 -10.76
CA GLY A 92 6.14 -6.92 -12.02
C GLY A 92 4.62 -6.85 -12.00
N ASP A 93 3.95 -7.48 -11.03
CA ASP A 93 2.49 -7.47 -10.96
C ASP A 93 1.98 -6.09 -10.52
N CYS A 94 0.87 -5.69 -11.13
CA CYS A 94 0.18 -4.45 -10.82
C CYS A 94 -1.27 -4.74 -10.50
N PHE A 95 -1.83 -3.96 -9.56
CA PHE A 95 -3.26 -4.07 -9.25
C PHE A 95 -3.78 -2.75 -8.73
N THR A 96 -5.09 -2.59 -8.77
CA THR A 96 -5.79 -1.41 -8.26
C THR A 96 -6.61 -1.80 -7.04
N VAL A 97 -6.49 -1.01 -5.98
CA VAL A 97 -7.42 -1.02 -4.86
C VAL A 97 -8.42 0.10 -5.09
N HIS A 98 -9.71 -0.24 -5.15
CA HIS A 98 -10.76 0.71 -5.47
C HIS A 98 -11.26 1.46 -4.23
N GLU A 99 -11.97 2.56 -4.46
CA GLU A 99 -12.59 3.33 -3.39
C GLU A 99 -13.46 2.44 -2.50
N GLY A 100 -13.31 2.59 -1.19
CA GLY A 100 -14.09 1.82 -0.22
C GLY A 100 -13.67 0.37 -0.04
N GLU A 101 -12.73 -0.10 -0.83
CA GLU A 101 -12.26 -1.49 -0.77
C GLU A 101 -11.22 -1.65 0.34
N VAL A 102 -11.49 -2.58 1.25
CA VAL A 102 -10.53 -2.95 2.29
C VAL A 102 -9.39 -3.72 1.64
N HIS A 103 -8.16 -3.40 2.01
CA HIS A 103 -6.99 -4.12 1.52
C HIS A 103 -6.03 -4.48 2.65
N HIS A 104 -5.35 -5.59 2.46
CA HIS A 104 -4.42 -6.18 3.41
C HIS A 104 -3.36 -6.91 2.59
N LEU A 105 -2.16 -6.34 2.56
CA LEU A 105 -1.02 -6.92 1.82
C LEU A 105 -0.17 -7.73 2.77
N GLU A 106 0.18 -8.92 2.36
CA GLU A 106 0.98 -9.85 3.14
C GLU A 106 2.25 -10.22 2.38
N ASN A 107 3.40 -10.14 3.03
CA ASN A 107 4.65 -10.66 2.48
C ASN A 107 4.76 -12.14 2.83
N THR A 108 4.62 -13.00 1.83
CA THR A 108 4.69 -14.45 1.98
C THR A 108 6.06 -15.03 1.62
N GLY A 109 6.98 -14.16 1.19
CA GLY A 109 8.31 -14.58 0.76
C GLY A 109 9.37 -14.43 1.83
N SER A 110 10.61 -14.69 1.44
CA SER A 110 11.79 -14.59 2.29
C SER A 110 12.59 -13.30 2.08
N LEU A 111 12.20 -12.50 1.07
CA LEU A 111 12.80 -11.20 0.79
C LEU A 111 11.86 -10.09 1.19
N PRO A 112 12.35 -8.87 1.44
CA PRO A 112 11.47 -7.72 1.59
C PRO A 112 10.58 -7.56 0.37
N LEU A 113 9.30 -7.27 0.60
CA LEU A 113 8.32 -6.98 -0.45
C LEU A 113 8.35 -5.48 -0.70
N ILE A 114 8.76 -5.08 -1.88
CA ILE A 114 8.86 -3.66 -2.26
C ILE A 114 7.80 -3.35 -3.30
N ALA A 115 7.03 -2.31 -3.05
CA ALA A 115 5.97 -1.87 -3.93
C ALA A 115 6.07 -0.38 -4.21
N ILE A 116 5.70 0.00 -5.42
CA ILE A 116 5.41 1.38 -5.78
C ILE A 116 3.91 1.56 -5.64
N ILE A 117 3.50 2.64 -4.99
CA ILE A 117 2.10 2.94 -4.72
C ILE A 117 1.80 4.34 -5.27
N VAL A 118 0.74 4.45 -6.08
CA VAL A 118 0.26 5.74 -6.58
C VAL A 118 -1.09 6.01 -5.94
N CYS A 119 -1.20 7.11 -5.22
CA CYS A 119 -2.43 7.47 -4.52
C CYS A 119 -2.43 8.96 -4.14
N PRO A 120 -3.59 9.52 -3.75
CA PRO A 120 -3.64 10.84 -3.11
C PRO A 120 -2.93 10.82 -1.75
N ALA A 121 -2.36 11.97 -1.36
CA ALA A 121 -1.67 12.10 -0.07
C ALA A 121 -2.61 11.79 1.12
N ALA A 122 -3.90 12.05 0.99
CA ALA A 122 -4.88 11.77 2.04
C ALA A 122 -4.95 10.29 2.43
N HIS A 123 -4.56 9.38 1.55
CA HIS A 123 -4.53 7.94 1.85
C HIS A 123 -3.49 7.59 2.91
N ILE A 124 -2.48 8.43 3.13
CA ILE A 124 -1.46 8.23 4.16
C ILE A 124 -1.86 8.93 5.47
N GLY A 125 -3.02 9.52 5.53
CA GLY A 125 -3.46 10.33 6.67
C GLY A 125 -4.95 10.31 6.92
N GLN A 126 -5.63 11.42 6.62
CA GLN A 126 -7.02 11.65 7.02
C GLN A 126 -8.04 10.78 6.31
N ASP A 127 -7.75 10.25 5.13
CA ASP A 127 -8.63 9.32 4.41
C ASP A 127 -8.09 7.90 4.53
N ARG A 128 -8.02 7.41 5.76
CA ARG A 128 -7.57 6.05 6.04
C ARG A 128 -8.31 5.51 7.25
N PHE A 129 -9.05 4.44 7.06
CA PHE A 129 -9.90 3.83 8.08
C PHE A 129 -9.41 2.42 8.36
N ILE A 130 -8.84 2.24 9.54
CA ILE A 130 -8.21 0.99 9.96
C ILE A 130 -9.26 0.09 10.58
N ILE A 131 -9.24 -1.19 10.20
CA ILE A 131 -10.11 -2.22 10.77
C ILE A 131 -9.23 -3.18 11.57
N ARG A 132 -9.10 -2.90 12.86
CA ARG A 132 -8.26 -3.70 13.75
C ARG A 132 -8.89 -5.07 14.00
N GLY A 133 -8.04 -6.09 14.01
CA GLY A 133 -8.49 -7.46 14.22
C GLY A 133 -9.13 -8.12 13.01
N ALA A 134 -9.34 -7.39 11.92
CA ALA A 134 -9.81 -7.99 10.69
C ALA A 134 -8.69 -8.82 10.05
N SER A 135 -8.98 -10.07 9.76
CA SER A 135 -8.02 -10.98 9.13
C SER A 135 -8.76 -11.84 8.11
N PRO A 136 -8.16 -12.05 6.92
CA PRO A 136 -8.75 -12.93 5.91
C PRO A 136 -8.57 -14.42 6.22
N HIS A 137 -7.91 -14.75 7.32
CA HIS A 137 -7.63 -16.14 7.75
C HIS A 137 -8.51 -16.58 8.91
#